data_8f79916ccb55f1310ea07d0a33ecca75
#
_entry.id   8f79916ccb55f1310ea07d0a33ecca75
#
_cell.length_a   1.000
_cell.length_b   1.000
_cell.length_c   1.000
_cell.angle_alpha   90.00
_cell.angle_beta   90.00
_cell.angle_gamma   90.00
#
_symmetry.space_group_name_H-M   'P 1'
#
loop_
_entity.id
_entity.type
_entity.pdbx_description
1 polymer ?
#
loop_
_entity_poly.entity_id
_entity_poly.type
_entity_poly.pdbx_seq_one_letter_code
_entity_poly.pdbx_strand_id
1 'polypeptide(L)'
;MAMKRWRSVRATPEERLHALPGDELIKEPIGSLDHAITIRRARREVWPWLAQMGAGSRAGWYSYDFLDNGRRPSAERIIPELQKLAVGMIFPALPGATDGFTVLAFEPQHFLVLGWTTPDGARLMTWAHVLEDGEHGSTRLIVRARAGPGYRFHGLPWWATKRIVAAIHFVMQRKQLLGIARRVERGAIIEMVAGEQP
;
A
#
# COMPACT_ATOMS: atom_id res chain seq x y z
N MET A 1 -29.77 13.67 3.96
CA MET A 1 -29.15 12.51 3.28
C MET A 1 -27.82 12.97 2.70
N ALA A 2 -26.68 12.76 3.41
CA ALA A 2 -25.37 13.24 2.97
C ALA A 2 -24.91 12.40 1.78
N MET A 3 -24.79 13.02 0.63
CA MET A 3 -24.18 12.41 -0.57
C MET A 3 -22.79 11.86 -0.18
N LYS A 4 -22.61 10.55 -0.25
CA LYS A 4 -21.36 9.86 -0.07
C LYS A 4 -20.38 10.36 -1.15
N ARG A 5 -19.62 11.43 -0.87
CA ARG A 5 -18.59 11.96 -1.80
C ARG A 5 -17.62 10.81 -2.09
N TRP A 6 -17.59 10.38 -3.33
CA TRP A 6 -16.63 9.39 -3.81
C TRP A 6 -15.22 9.92 -3.55
N ARG A 7 -14.50 9.28 -2.64
CA ARG A 7 -13.10 9.62 -2.38
C ARG A 7 -12.27 9.31 -3.60
N SER A 8 -11.61 10.33 -4.13
CA SER A 8 -10.62 10.14 -5.19
C SER A 8 -9.41 9.38 -4.63
N VAL A 9 -8.90 8.46 -5.43
CA VAL A 9 -7.63 7.76 -5.17
C VAL A 9 -6.62 8.06 -6.27
N ARG A 10 -6.77 9.20 -6.94
CA ARG A 10 -5.88 9.63 -8.02
C ARG A 10 -4.78 10.51 -7.46
N ALA A 11 -3.54 10.20 -7.85
CA ALA A 11 -2.42 11.10 -7.68
C ALA A 11 -2.58 12.33 -8.58
N THR A 12 -2.17 13.50 -8.10
CA THR A 12 -2.14 14.74 -8.89
C THR A 12 -1.03 14.67 -9.95
N PRO A 13 -1.02 15.56 -10.95
CA PRO A 13 0.08 15.66 -11.90
C PRO A 13 1.43 15.91 -11.21
N GLU A 14 1.47 16.77 -10.20
CA GLU A 14 2.65 17.12 -9.41
C GLU A 14 3.18 15.90 -8.66
N GLU A 15 2.31 15.16 -7.96
CA GLU A 15 2.68 13.93 -7.24
C GLU A 15 3.26 12.85 -8.16
N ARG A 16 2.82 12.80 -9.43
CA ARG A 16 3.35 11.86 -10.43
C ARG A 16 4.76 12.22 -10.91
N LEU A 17 5.08 13.50 -10.91
CA LEU A 17 6.38 14.03 -11.36
C LEU A 17 7.40 14.11 -10.22
N HIS A 18 6.94 14.15 -8.98
CA HIS A 18 7.81 14.21 -7.81
C HIS A 18 8.61 12.91 -7.65
N ALA A 19 9.90 13.03 -7.33
CA ALA A 19 10.72 11.87 -6.99
C ALA A 19 10.30 11.32 -5.63
N LEU A 20 10.02 10.02 -5.57
CA LEU A 20 9.62 9.31 -4.35
C LEU A 20 10.71 8.33 -3.90
N PRO A 21 10.82 8.03 -2.59
CA PRO A 21 11.68 6.97 -2.08
C PRO A 21 11.44 5.65 -2.85
N GLY A 22 12.53 5.02 -3.32
CA GLY A 22 12.49 3.78 -4.09
C GLY A 22 12.43 3.96 -5.61
N ASP A 23 12.28 5.19 -6.13
CA ASP A 23 12.31 5.45 -7.57
C ASP A 23 13.68 5.12 -8.18
N GLU A 24 14.75 5.33 -7.43
CA GLU A 24 16.14 5.04 -7.80
C GLU A 24 16.41 3.54 -7.96
N LEU A 25 15.59 2.70 -7.37
CA LEU A 25 15.77 1.24 -7.39
C LEU A 25 15.38 0.62 -8.73
N ILE A 26 14.58 1.31 -9.54
CA ILE A 26 14.28 0.96 -10.94
C ILE A 26 14.45 2.23 -11.78
N LYS A 27 15.64 2.39 -12.33
CA LYS A 27 16.01 3.62 -13.08
C LYS A 27 15.20 3.78 -14.37
N GLU A 28 14.96 2.68 -15.09
CA GLU A 28 14.24 2.66 -16.38
C GLU A 28 12.98 1.80 -16.26
N PRO A 29 11.90 2.29 -15.62
CA PRO A 29 10.69 1.52 -15.48
C PRO A 29 9.98 1.39 -16.82
N ILE A 30 9.49 0.19 -17.11
CA ILE A 30 8.62 -0.05 -18.27
C ILE A 30 7.20 0.50 -18.05
N GLY A 31 6.86 0.83 -16.80
CA GLY A 31 5.61 1.47 -16.43
C GLY A 31 5.59 1.91 -14.95
N SER A 32 4.82 2.95 -14.69
CA SER A 32 4.51 3.46 -13.34
C SER A 32 2.99 3.59 -13.16
N LEU A 33 2.51 3.27 -11.99
CA LEU A 33 1.11 3.42 -11.58
C LEU A 33 1.07 4.20 -10.28
N ASP A 34 0.44 5.37 -10.32
CA ASP A 34 0.43 6.34 -9.24
C ASP A 34 -0.99 6.54 -8.70
N HIS A 35 -1.14 6.39 -7.40
CA HIS A 35 -2.38 6.56 -6.68
C HIS A 35 -2.13 7.39 -5.43
N ALA A 36 -3.15 8.12 -4.95
CA ALA A 36 -3.03 8.82 -3.69
C ALA A 36 -4.39 9.04 -3.04
N ILE A 37 -4.42 9.09 -1.71
CA ILE A 37 -5.62 9.37 -0.92
C ILE A 37 -5.28 10.28 0.25
N THR A 38 -6.18 11.20 0.59
CA THR A 38 -6.08 11.98 1.82
C THR A 38 -6.83 11.28 2.94
N ILE A 39 -6.16 11.01 4.06
CA ILE A 39 -6.67 10.39 5.27
C ILE A 39 -6.71 11.45 6.36
N ARG A 40 -7.86 11.65 7.00
CA ARG A 40 -8.09 12.70 8.01
C ARG A 40 -7.52 12.32 9.38
N ARG A 41 -6.24 11.91 9.39
CA ARG A 41 -5.47 11.52 10.57
C ARG A 41 -4.00 11.78 10.32
N ALA A 42 -3.25 12.00 11.39
CA ALA A 42 -1.82 12.22 11.33
C ALA A 42 -1.06 10.96 10.88
N ARG A 43 0.14 11.14 10.33
CA ARG A 43 1.00 10.05 9.83
C ARG A 43 1.25 8.96 10.88
N ARG A 44 1.39 9.32 12.15
CA ARG A 44 1.58 8.37 13.25
C ARG A 44 0.42 7.37 13.41
N GLU A 45 -0.80 7.77 12.99
CA GLU A 45 -1.98 6.89 13.04
C GLU A 45 -2.14 6.06 11.78
N VAL A 46 -1.59 6.50 10.63
CA VAL A 46 -1.60 5.78 9.36
C VAL A 46 -0.50 4.73 9.30
N TRP A 47 0.70 5.07 9.77
CA TRP A 47 1.89 4.22 9.69
C TRP A 47 1.69 2.79 10.19
N PRO A 48 1.08 2.54 11.37
CA PRO A 48 0.91 1.19 11.88
C PRO A 48 0.13 0.25 10.94
N TRP A 49 -0.77 0.80 10.13
CA TRP A 49 -1.52 0.02 9.14
C TRP A 49 -0.67 -0.38 7.95
N LEU A 50 0.29 0.46 7.55
CA LEU A 50 1.26 0.10 6.51
C LEU A 50 2.25 -0.95 7.03
N ALA A 51 2.75 -0.77 8.24
CA ALA A 51 3.72 -1.65 8.84
C ALA A 51 3.24 -3.11 8.97
N GLN A 52 1.95 -3.33 9.19
CA GLN A 52 1.39 -4.66 9.38
C GLN A 52 0.81 -5.32 8.13
N MET A 53 0.81 -4.67 6.94
CA MET A 53 0.29 -5.24 5.69
C MET A 53 0.91 -6.60 5.35
N GLY A 54 0.24 -7.37 4.50
CA GLY A 54 0.67 -8.66 3.99
C GLY A 54 -0.33 -9.78 4.27
N ALA A 55 -0.33 -10.80 3.45
CA ALA A 55 -1.25 -11.92 3.55
C ALA A 55 -0.88 -12.92 4.65
N GLY A 56 -1.76 -13.86 4.91
CA GLY A 56 -1.51 -15.05 5.75
C GLY A 56 -1.28 -14.72 7.22
N SER A 57 -0.02 -14.76 7.67
CA SER A 57 0.37 -14.47 9.05
C SER A 57 0.37 -12.99 9.40
N ARG A 58 0.21 -12.10 8.43
CA ARG A 58 0.12 -10.66 8.63
C ARG A 58 -1.33 -10.17 8.62
N ALA A 59 -1.53 -8.86 8.58
CA ALA A 59 -2.83 -8.23 8.80
C ALA A 59 -3.77 -8.21 7.56
N GLY A 60 -3.37 -8.82 6.46
CA GLY A 60 -4.04 -8.70 5.16
C GLY A 60 -3.61 -7.47 4.39
N TRP A 61 -4.06 -7.38 3.13
CA TRP A 61 -3.73 -6.27 2.24
C TRP A 61 -4.77 -5.14 2.25
N TYR A 62 -5.85 -5.30 3.03
CA TYR A 62 -6.99 -4.37 3.10
C TYR A 62 -7.70 -4.16 1.76
N SER A 63 -7.53 -5.10 0.86
CA SER A 63 -8.06 -5.10 -0.50
C SER A 63 -9.22 -6.09 -0.65
N TYR A 64 -9.10 -7.05 -1.53
CA TYR A 64 -10.10 -8.11 -1.75
C TYR A 64 -9.65 -9.40 -1.09
N ASP A 65 -9.97 -9.59 0.18
CA ASP A 65 -9.52 -10.71 1.01
C ASP A 65 -9.78 -12.10 0.39
N PHE A 66 -10.77 -12.22 -0.49
CA PHE A 66 -11.04 -13.48 -1.19
C PHE A 66 -10.02 -13.76 -2.31
N LEU A 67 -9.32 -12.73 -2.82
CA LEU A 67 -8.28 -12.85 -3.86
C LEU A 67 -6.89 -12.93 -3.24
N ASP A 68 -6.59 -12.07 -2.28
CA ASP A 68 -5.24 -11.81 -1.81
C ASP A 68 -4.96 -12.26 -0.36
N ASN A 69 -5.99 -12.73 0.37
CA ASN A 69 -5.85 -13.18 1.76
C ASN A 69 -6.56 -14.52 2.07
N GLY A 70 -6.81 -15.33 1.05
CA GLY A 70 -7.42 -16.66 1.22
C GLY A 70 -8.78 -16.62 1.91
N ARG A 71 -9.59 -15.60 1.65
CA ARG A 71 -10.89 -15.31 2.27
C ARG A 71 -10.84 -14.97 3.77
N ARG A 72 -9.65 -14.85 4.36
CA ARG A 72 -9.52 -14.38 5.74
C ARG A 72 -9.69 -12.86 5.76
N PRO A 73 -10.57 -12.31 6.59
CA PRO A 73 -10.72 -10.86 6.69
C PRO A 73 -9.41 -10.18 7.09
N SER A 74 -9.07 -9.09 6.43
CA SER A 74 -7.97 -8.22 6.85
C SER A 74 -8.27 -7.65 8.24
N ALA A 75 -7.24 -7.49 9.06
CA ALA A 75 -7.37 -7.02 10.44
C ALA A 75 -8.10 -5.66 10.52
N GLU A 76 -8.94 -5.53 11.54
CA GLU A 76 -9.68 -4.29 11.85
C GLU A 76 -9.07 -3.53 13.04
N ARG A 77 -7.90 -3.97 13.53
CA ARG A 77 -7.13 -3.35 14.62
C ARG A 77 -5.64 -3.43 14.36
N ILE A 78 -4.87 -2.62 15.06
CA ILE A 78 -3.40 -2.71 15.07
C ILE A 78 -2.99 -3.96 15.86
N ILE A 79 -2.01 -4.68 15.30
CA ILE A 79 -1.40 -5.88 15.87
C ILE A 79 0.02 -5.50 16.30
N PRO A 80 0.29 -5.39 17.62
CA PRO A 80 1.57 -4.89 18.14
C PRO A 80 2.77 -5.70 17.65
N GLU A 81 2.62 -7.02 17.52
CA GLU A 81 3.67 -7.94 17.10
C GLU A 81 4.13 -7.72 15.65
N LEU A 82 3.29 -7.10 14.83
CA LEU A 82 3.57 -6.81 13.42
C LEU A 82 4.17 -5.42 13.17
N GLN A 83 4.39 -4.63 14.23
CA GLN A 83 4.89 -3.25 14.09
C GLN A 83 6.42 -3.16 13.90
N LYS A 84 7.14 -4.21 14.24
CA LYS A 84 8.60 -4.26 14.07
C LYS A 84 8.91 -4.61 12.63
N LEU A 85 9.48 -3.66 11.90
CA LEU A 85 9.95 -3.86 10.52
C LEU A 85 11.47 -4.01 10.48
N ALA A 86 11.94 -4.74 9.49
CA ALA A 86 13.36 -4.82 9.12
C ALA A 86 13.48 -4.87 7.58
N VAL A 87 14.52 -4.25 7.04
CA VAL A 87 14.89 -4.42 5.64
C VAL A 87 15.18 -5.90 5.38
N GLY A 88 14.69 -6.42 4.27
CA GLY A 88 14.74 -7.85 3.93
C GLY A 88 13.55 -8.67 4.43
N MET A 89 12.70 -8.14 5.32
CA MET A 89 11.47 -8.82 5.75
C MET A 89 10.54 -9.04 4.57
N ILE A 90 9.93 -10.22 4.49
CA ILE A 90 8.97 -10.56 3.44
C ILE A 90 7.54 -10.31 3.93
N PHE A 91 6.77 -9.58 3.14
CA PHE A 91 5.32 -9.47 3.26
C PHE A 91 4.70 -10.47 2.28
N PRO A 92 4.17 -11.61 2.75
CA PRO A 92 3.64 -12.64 1.87
C PRO A 92 2.57 -12.08 0.92
N ALA A 93 2.69 -12.39 -0.37
CA ALA A 93 1.73 -11.91 -1.37
C ALA A 93 0.38 -12.63 -1.24
N LEU A 94 0.43 -13.93 -0.92
CA LEU A 94 -0.73 -14.82 -0.72
C LEU A 94 -0.54 -15.66 0.55
N PRO A 95 -1.61 -16.16 1.17
CA PRO A 95 -1.50 -17.06 2.30
C PRO A 95 -0.75 -18.35 1.94
N GLY A 96 0.22 -18.73 2.77
CA GLY A 96 1.06 -19.92 2.57
C GLY A 96 2.18 -19.74 1.55
N ALA A 97 2.27 -18.58 0.87
CA ALA A 97 3.40 -18.27 0.01
C ALA A 97 4.67 -18.04 0.85
N THR A 98 5.77 -18.60 0.38
CA THR A 98 7.12 -18.35 0.93
C THR A 98 7.78 -17.14 0.28
N ASP A 99 7.26 -16.69 -0.85
CA ASP A 99 7.65 -15.49 -1.58
C ASP A 99 6.66 -14.34 -1.33
N GLY A 100 7.07 -13.14 -1.67
CA GLY A 100 6.25 -11.95 -1.48
C GLY A 100 7.02 -10.67 -1.74
N PHE A 101 6.48 -9.60 -1.21
CA PHE A 101 7.13 -8.29 -1.29
C PHE A 101 8.16 -8.15 -0.18
N THR A 102 9.41 -7.95 -0.56
CA THR A 102 10.51 -7.67 0.38
C THR A 102 10.49 -6.21 0.79
N VAL A 103 10.64 -5.92 2.06
CA VAL A 103 10.90 -4.57 2.57
C VAL A 103 12.28 -4.13 2.09
N LEU A 104 12.33 -3.14 1.21
CA LEU A 104 13.58 -2.63 0.61
C LEU A 104 14.14 -1.45 1.39
N ALA A 105 13.28 -0.56 1.85
CA ALA A 105 13.60 0.59 2.65
C ALA A 105 12.37 1.05 3.40
N PHE A 106 12.53 1.70 4.54
CA PHE A 106 11.46 2.35 5.25
C PHE A 106 12.00 3.41 6.20
N GLU A 107 11.19 4.40 6.46
CA GLU A 107 11.34 5.35 7.55
C GLU A 107 9.97 5.46 8.25
N PRO A 108 9.89 5.15 9.55
CA PRO A 108 8.63 5.18 10.29
C PRO A 108 7.92 6.51 10.13
N GLN A 109 6.61 6.45 9.86
CA GLN A 109 5.73 7.60 9.61
C GLN A 109 6.04 8.41 8.35
N HIS A 110 7.03 8.04 7.56
CA HIS A 110 7.41 8.73 6.33
C HIS A 110 7.20 7.87 5.09
N PHE A 111 7.82 6.71 5.01
CA PHE A 111 7.64 5.84 3.85
C PHE A 111 7.92 4.37 4.13
N LEU A 112 7.34 3.52 3.29
CA LEU A 112 7.63 2.09 3.18
C LEU A 112 7.79 1.74 1.70
N VAL A 113 8.94 1.21 1.33
CA VAL A 113 9.21 0.71 -0.02
C VAL A 113 9.29 -0.81 0.01
N LEU A 114 8.38 -1.43 -0.70
CA LEU A 114 8.33 -2.86 -0.94
C LEU A 114 8.85 -3.16 -2.35
N GLY A 115 9.35 -4.36 -2.58
CA GLY A 115 9.76 -4.78 -3.91
C GLY A 115 9.64 -6.26 -4.13
N TRP A 116 9.53 -6.65 -5.40
CA TRP A 116 9.60 -8.05 -5.80
C TRP A 116 10.89 -8.28 -6.57
N THR A 117 11.64 -9.27 -6.13
CA THR A 117 12.95 -9.61 -6.68
C THR A 117 12.93 -11.07 -7.11
N THR A 118 13.52 -11.37 -8.24
CA THR A 118 13.72 -12.75 -8.71
C THR A 118 14.80 -13.46 -7.88
N PRO A 119 14.88 -14.79 -7.89
CA PRO A 119 15.91 -15.53 -7.16
C PRO A 119 17.36 -15.17 -7.55
N ASP A 120 17.58 -14.74 -8.79
CA ASP A 120 18.87 -14.24 -9.29
C ASP A 120 19.15 -12.77 -8.94
N GLY A 121 18.27 -12.14 -8.17
CA GLY A 121 18.46 -10.79 -7.65
C GLY A 121 17.96 -9.66 -8.54
N ALA A 122 17.38 -9.95 -9.70
CA ALA A 122 16.81 -8.91 -10.57
C ALA A 122 15.54 -8.31 -9.95
N ARG A 123 15.47 -6.98 -9.92
CA ARG A 123 14.33 -6.27 -9.35
C ARG A 123 13.21 -6.13 -10.37
N LEU A 124 12.13 -6.87 -10.16
CA LEU A 124 10.99 -6.85 -11.07
C LEU A 124 10.07 -5.67 -10.85
N MET A 125 9.87 -5.25 -9.59
CA MET A 125 9.03 -4.10 -9.27
C MET A 125 9.38 -3.49 -7.91
N THR A 126 9.02 -2.21 -7.78
CA THR A 126 8.95 -1.51 -6.48
C THR A 126 7.52 -1.04 -6.22
N TRP A 127 7.16 -0.93 -4.95
CA TRP A 127 5.87 -0.47 -4.49
C TRP A 127 6.07 0.44 -3.27
N ALA A 128 6.16 1.72 -3.53
CA ALA A 128 6.38 2.74 -2.51
C ALA A 128 5.04 3.23 -1.93
N HIS A 129 5.01 3.39 -0.62
CA HIS A 129 3.94 4.02 0.14
C HIS A 129 4.55 5.19 0.89
N VAL A 130 4.18 6.42 0.54
CA VAL A 130 4.77 7.65 1.10
C VAL A 130 3.69 8.42 1.86
N LEU A 131 4.02 8.88 3.05
CA LEU A 131 3.14 9.64 3.93
C LEU A 131 3.63 11.09 4.00
N GLU A 132 2.83 12.02 3.52
CA GLU A 132 3.08 13.44 3.59
C GLU A 132 2.06 14.11 4.51
N ASP A 133 2.47 15.17 5.19
CA ASP A 133 1.52 15.97 5.97
C ASP A 133 0.58 16.72 5.04
N GLY A 134 -0.69 16.56 5.30
CA GLY A 134 -1.74 17.32 4.63
C GLY A 134 -2.33 18.41 5.55
N GLU A 135 -3.26 19.17 5.01
CA GLU A 135 -3.94 20.21 5.75
C GLU A 135 -4.71 19.66 6.95
N HIS A 136 -4.85 20.46 7.99
CA HIS A 136 -5.65 20.20 9.20
C HIS A 136 -5.28 18.87 9.89
N GLY A 137 -3.99 18.50 9.92
CA GLY A 137 -3.51 17.28 10.57
C GLY A 137 -3.89 15.99 9.82
N SER A 138 -4.24 16.11 8.55
CA SER A 138 -4.45 14.96 7.67
C SER A 138 -3.13 14.39 7.13
N THR A 139 -3.19 13.23 6.54
CA THR A 139 -2.08 12.59 5.83
C THR A 139 -2.44 12.41 4.36
N ARG A 140 -1.53 12.79 3.47
CA ARG A 140 -1.56 12.36 2.08
C ARG A 140 -0.76 11.08 1.93
N LEU A 141 -1.44 9.96 1.67
CA LEU A 141 -0.81 8.69 1.35
C LEU A 141 -0.68 8.57 -0.16
N ILE A 142 0.54 8.66 -0.65
CA ILE A 142 0.90 8.50 -2.06
C ILE A 142 1.45 7.08 -2.25
N VAL A 143 0.98 6.40 -3.29
CA VAL A 143 1.44 5.04 -3.61
C VAL A 143 1.88 4.99 -5.06
N ARG A 144 3.11 4.56 -5.27
CA ARG A 144 3.71 4.37 -6.60
C ARG A 144 4.19 2.94 -6.78
N ALA A 145 3.70 2.26 -7.81
CA ALA A 145 4.23 0.98 -8.25
C ALA A 145 4.99 1.17 -9.56
N ARG A 146 6.26 0.76 -9.60
CA ARG A 146 7.11 0.80 -10.81
C ARG A 146 7.46 -0.62 -11.21
N ALA A 147 7.29 -0.94 -12.50
CA ALA A 147 7.68 -2.21 -13.07
C ALA A 147 9.03 -2.07 -13.78
N GLY A 148 9.98 -2.95 -13.45
CA GLY A 148 11.30 -3.03 -14.06
C GLY A 148 11.32 -3.81 -15.36
N PRO A 149 12.42 -3.73 -16.11
CA PRO A 149 12.67 -4.60 -17.26
C PRO A 149 12.53 -6.08 -16.86
N GLY A 150 11.81 -6.84 -17.66
CA GLY A 150 11.57 -8.27 -17.36
C GLY A 150 10.29 -8.57 -16.57
N TYR A 151 9.62 -7.56 -15.99
CA TYR A 151 8.31 -7.79 -15.40
C TYR A 151 7.29 -8.26 -16.45
N ARG A 152 6.72 -9.45 -16.24
CA ARG A 152 5.67 -10.02 -17.08
C ARG A 152 4.57 -10.58 -16.21
N PHE A 153 3.34 -10.26 -16.56
CA PHE A 153 2.18 -10.79 -15.85
C PHE A 153 1.76 -12.11 -16.48
N HIS A 154 1.99 -13.23 -15.77
CA HIS A 154 1.65 -14.58 -16.22
C HIS A 154 2.14 -14.91 -17.65
N GLY A 155 3.33 -14.43 -18.02
CA GLY A 155 3.92 -14.72 -19.34
C GLY A 155 3.26 -14.00 -20.52
N LEU A 156 2.30 -13.11 -20.27
CA LEU A 156 1.59 -12.37 -21.32
C LEU A 156 2.53 -11.41 -22.08
N PRO A 157 2.25 -11.12 -23.36
CA PRO A 157 2.95 -10.10 -24.12
C PRO A 157 2.87 -8.74 -23.42
N TRP A 158 3.91 -7.92 -23.56
CA TRP A 158 4.03 -6.64 -22.89
C TRP A 158 2.81 -5.71 -23.05
N TRP A 159 2.26 -5.60 -24.26
CA TRP A 159 1.10 -4.73 -24.53
C TRP A 159 -0.17 -5.17 -23.76
N ALA A 160 -0.38 -6.50 -23.63
CA ALA A 160 -1.48 -7.07 -22.86
C ALA A 160 -1.21 -6.92 -21.35
N THR A 161 0.02 -7.22 -20.91
CA THR A 161 0.46 -7.03 -19.52
C THR A 161 0.18 -5.61 -19.06
N LYS A 162 0.60 -4.59 -19.83
CA LYS A 162 0.43 -3.17 -19.46
C LYS A 162 -1.04 -2.79 -19.22
N ARG A 163 -1.96 -3.24 -20.08
CA ARG A 163 -3.39 -2.90 -19.96
C ARG A 163 -4.08 -3.67 -18.84
N ILE A 164 -3.85 -4.97 -18.74
CA ILE A 164 -4.50 -5.85 -17.75
C ILE A 164 -3.99 -5.51 -16.34
N VAL A 165 -2.67 -5.40 -16.18
CA VAL A 165 -2.07 -5.06 -14.87
C VAL A 165 -2.52 -3.69 -14.40
N ALA A 166 -2.56 -2.68 -15.27
CA ALA A 166 -3.03 -1.35 -14.90
C ALA A 166 -4.47 -1.36 -14.37
N ALA A 167 -5.37 -2.12 -15.03
CA ALA A 167 -6.76 -2.24 -14.62
C ALA A 167 -6.91 -2.99 -13.28
N ILE A 168 -6.25 -4.15 -13.15
CA ILE A 168 -6.26 -4.95 -11.91
C ILE A 168 -5.65 -4.14 -10.76
N HIS A 169 -4.48 -3.54 -10.99
CA HIS A 169 -3.80 -2.73 -9.98
C HIS A 169 -4.67 -1.56 -9.53
N PHE A 170 -5.30 -0.84 -10.46
CA PHE A 170 -6.21 0.25 -10.11
C PHE A 170 -7.33 -0.20 -9.18
N VAL A 171 -8.00 -1.31 -9.50
CA VAL A 171 -9.12 -1.83 -8.70
C VAL A 171 -8.66 -2.26 -7.31
N MET A 172 -7.56 -3.01 -7.23
CA MET A 172 -7.01 -3.52 -5.96
C MET A 172 -6.43 -2.38 -5.11
N GLN A 173 -5.63 -1.51 -5.73
CA GLN A 173 -5.02 -0.37 -5.04
C GLN A 173 -6.08 0.60 -4.51
N ARG A 174 -7.11 0.88 -5.30
CA ARG A 174 -8.25 1.68 -4.86
C ARG A 174 -8.92 1.08 -3.64
N LYS A 175 -9.16 -0.23 -3.64
CA LYS A 175 -9.78 -0.93 -2.52
C LYS A 175 -8.89 -0.89 -1.28
N GLN A 176 -7.59 -1.10 -1.43
CA GLN A 176 -6.61 -1.02 -0.36
C GLN A 176 -6.57 0.37 0.27
N LEU A 177 -6.42 1.43 -0.52
CA LEU A 177 -6.36 2.80 -0.02
C LEU A 177 -7.63 3.19 0.75
N LEU A 178 -8.80 2.85 0.22
CA LEU A 178 -10.07 3.07 0.91
C LEU A 178 -10.19 2.20 2.17
N GLY A 179 -9.65 0.99 2.15
CA GLY A 179 -9.61 0.07 3.28
C GLY A 179 -8.76 0.59 4.43
N ILE A 180 -7.57 1.12 4.13
CA ILE A 180 -6.67 1.79 5.10
C ILE A 180 -7.35 3.03 5.67
N ALA A 181 -7.82 3.94 4.80
CA ALA A 181 -8.45 5.19 5.24
C ALA A 181 -9.64 4.95 6.18
N ARG A 182 -10.49 3.95 5.86
CA ARG A 182 -11.63 3.59 6.71
C ARG A 182 -11.20 3.12 8.10
N ARG A 183 -10.16 2.29 8.18
CA ARG A 183 -9.65 1.73 9.43
C ARG A 183 -9.04 2.80 10.32
N VAL A 184 -8.16 3.60 9.76
CA VAL A 184 -7.51 4.72 10.45
C VAL A 184 -8.55 5.70 11.01
N GLU A 185 -9.52 6.09 10.21
CA GLU A 185 -10.53 7.07 10.61
C GLU A 185 -11.56 6.50 11.60
N ARG A 186 -11.83 5.19 11.56
CA ARG A 186 -12.73 4.51 12.51
C ARG A 186 -12.11 4.39 13.90
N GLY A 187 -10.82 4.11 14.01
CA GLY A 187 -10.11 3.97 15.29
C GLY A 187 -10.28 5.20 16.17
N ALA A 188 -10.19 6.37 15.60
CA ALA A 188 -10.35 7.62 16.33
C ALA A 188 -11.79 7.91 16.80
N ILE A 189 -12.81 7.41 16.11
CA ILE A 189 -14.20 7.54 16.56
C ILE A 189 -14.40 6.72 17.84
N ILE A 190 -13.76 5.56 17.94
CA ILE A 190 -13.82 4.68 19.11
C ILE A 190 -13.10 5.34 20.30
N GLU A 191 -11.93 5.96 20.08
CA GLU A 191 -11.20 6.69 21.13
C GLU A 191 -11.97 7.92 21.64
N MET A 192 -12.61 8.69 20.77
CA MET A 192 -13.45 9.82 21.17
C MET A 192 -14.64 9.37 22.03
N VAL A 193 -15.33 8.31 21.64
CA VAL A 193 -16.50 7.79 22.38
C VAL A 193 -16.07 7.18 23.73
N ALA A 194 -14.89 6.53 23.78
CA ALA A 194 -14.35 5.97 25.03
C ALA A 194 -13.84 7.05 26.00
N GLY A 195 -13.42 8.21 25.50
CA GLY A 195 -12.96 9.36 26.32
C GLY A 195 -14.09 10.25 26.86
N GLU A 196 -15.32 10.11 26.39
CA GLU A 196 -16.50 10.87 26.82
C GLU A 196 -17.35 10.16 27.90
N GLN A 197 -16.91 9.01 28.41
CA GLN A 197 -17.58 8.36 29.54
C GLN A 197 -17.02 8.91 30.85
N PRO A 198 -17.85 9.57 31.69
CA PRO A 198 -17.48 10.15 32.97
C PRO A 198 -17.12 9.11 34.02
#